data_28d86400bf309e414fa97a3a3e4eb506
#
_entry.id   28d86400bf309e414fa97a3a3e4eb506
#
_cell.length_a   1.000
_cell.length_b   1.000
_cell.length_c   1.000
_cell.angle_alpha   90.00
_cell.angle_beta   90.00
_cell.angle_gamma   90.00
#
_symmetry.space_group_name_H-M   'P 1'
#
loop_
_entity.id
_entity.type
_entity.pdbx_description
1 polymer ?
#
loop_
_entity_poly.entity_id
_entity_poly.type
_entity_poly.pdbx_seq_one_letter_code
_entity_poly.pdbx_strand_id
1 'polypeptide(L)'
;MSMLSVHGITKRFGGLTAVDQVSFEVFEGTIHAVIGPNGAGKSTAFNLLTGFDKPDAGTVTFEDTRLTGLRPHRIVKLGVVRTFQNTMLFDEMTVLDNVLVGMHVRMRTGFLAASIVLPSVRTEERLAREEAHRLLRLVGLDGIADVKAGDLPHGQRRLLEIARGLGAQPRLMLLDEPAAGLNSAETAELAETLRRIRDTGVTLVVVEHDMGLVMDVSDEIV
;
A
#
# COMPACT_ATOMS: atom_id res chain seq x y z
N MET A 1 2.81 -20.27 -4.13
CA MET A 1 1.84 -20.11 -5.25
C MET A 1 1.89 -18.67 -5.71
N SER A 2 1.63 -18.41 -7.00
CA SER A 2 1.54 -17.03 -7.49
C SER A 2 0.33 -16.34 -6.87
N MET A 3 0.54 -15.20 -6.20
CA MET A 3 -0.53 -14.39 -5.61
C MET A 3 -1.07 -13.36 -6.59
N LEU A 4 -0.17 -12.73 -7.38
CA LEU A 4 -0.53 -11.80 -8.44
C LEU A 4 0.11 -12.26 -9.75
N SER A 5 -0.70 -12.43 -10.79
CA SER A 5 -0.24 -12.78 -12.13
C SER A 5 -0.60 -11.66 -13.09
N VAL A 6 0.40 -11.16 -13.77
CA VAL A 6 0.29 -10.11 -14.80
C VAL A 6 0.70 -10.70 -16.13
N HIS A 7 -0.20 -10.70 -17.11
CA HIS A 7 0.02 -11.32 -18.42
C HIS A 7 -0.21 -10.33 -19.56
N GLY A 8 0.86 -9.95 -20.26
CA GLY A 8 0.85 -9.18 -21.49
C GLY A 8 0.12 -7.85 -21.39
N ILE A 9 0.15 -7.17 -20.22
CA ILE A 9 -0.55 -5.89 -20.08
C ILE A 9 0.07 -4.85 -20.99
N THR A 10 -0.78 -4.16 -21.74
CA THR A 10 -0.40 -3.08 -22.65
C THR A 10 -1.28 -1.87 -22.38
N LYS A 11 -0.69 -0.68 -22.38
CA LYS A 11 -1.40 0.60 -22.23
C LYS A 11 -0.83 1.64 -23.18
N ARG A 12 -1.73 2.27 -23.92
CA ARG A 12 -1.41 3.35 -24.88
C ARG A 12 -2.17 4.61 -24.51
N PHE A 13 -1.51 5.74 -24.66
CA PHE A 13 -2.10 7.06 -24.54
C PHE A 13 -1.85 7.81 -25.86
N GLY A 14 -2.87 7.88 -26.71
CA GLY A 14 -2.71 8.39 -28.09
C GLY A 14 -1.65 7.61 -28.85
N GLY A 15 -0.60 8.27 -29.30
CA GLY A 15 0.52 7.63 -30.03
C GLY A 15 1.62 7.02 -29.14
N LEU A 16 1.55 7.23 -27.81
CA LEU A 16 2.56 6.75 -26.87
C LEU A 16 2.13 5.39 -26.26
N THR A 17 2.97 4.37 -26.39
CA THR A 17 2.83 3.12 -25.64
C THR A 17 3.58 3.26 -24.31
N ALA A 18 2.84 3.41 -23.22
CA ALA A 18 3.41 3.60 -21.89
C ALA A 18 3.76 2.29 -21.18
N VAL A 19 3.04 1.20 -21.46
CA VAL A 19 3.31 -0.17 -21.01
C VAL A 19 3.10 -1.08 -22.22
N ASP A 20 4.05 -1.97 -22.51
CA ASP A 20 3.99 -2.84 -23.67
C ASP A 20 4.27 -4.30 -23.31
N GLN A 21 3.24 -5.14 -23.40
CA GLN A 21 3.27 -6.60 -23.21
C GLN A 21 3.98 -7.06 -21.90
N VAL A 22 3.87 -6.27 -20.83
CA VAL A 22 4.53 -6.57 -19.54
C VAL A 22 3.87 -7.79 -18.88
N SER A 23 4.70 -8.75 -18.47
CA SER A 23 4.29 -9.97 -17.78
C SER A 23 5.23 -10.25 -16.62
N PHE A 24 4.68 -10.53 -15.43
CA PHE A 24 5.42 -10.98 -14.26
C PHE A 24 4.47 -11.63 -13.25
N GLU A 25 5.05 -12.33 -12.29
CA GLU A 25 4.32 -12.94 -11.18
C GLU A 25 4.86 -12.42 -9.85
N VAL A 26 4.00 -12.37 -8.84
CA VAL A 26 4.35 -12.06 -7.45
C VAL A 26 3.95 -13.23 -6.59
N PHE A 27 4.86 -13.73 -5.77
CA PHE A 27 4.63 -14.85 -4.88
C PHE A 27 4.22 -14.38 -3.48
N GLU A 28 3.40 -15.18 -2.81
CA GLU A 28 2.94 -14.87 -1.46
C GLU A 28 4.10 -14.80 -0.47
N GLY A 29 4.07 -13.79 0.42
CA GLY A 29 5.06 -13.62 1.48
C GLY A 29 6.42 -13.09 1.01
N THR A 30 6.51 -12.53 -0.21
CA THR A 30 7.73 -11.93 -0.75
C THR A 30 7.67 -10.41 -0.82
N ILE A 31 8.83 -9.78 -0.90
CA ILE A 31 9.00 -8.39 -1.34
C ILE A 31 9.49 -8.42 -2.79
N HIS A 32 8.64 -8.02 -3.70
CA HIS A 32 8.92 -8.00 -5.14
C HIS A 32 9.21 -6.57 -5.59
N ALA A 33 10.40 -6.31 -6.12
CA ALA A 33 10.75 -4.99 -6.64
C ALA A 33 10.49 -4.87 -8.14
N VAL A 34 9.87 -3.77 -8.55
CA VAL A 34 9.73 -3.37 -9.95
C VAL A 34 10.63 -2.18 -10.18
N ILE A 35 11.68 -2.36 -10.99
CA ILE A 35 12.67 -1.33 -11.27
C ILE A 35 12.58 -0.83 -12.71
N GLY A 36 13.13 0.35 -12.94
CA GLY A 36 13.23 0.93 -14.28
C GLY A 36 13.48 2.44 -14.23
N PRO A 37 13.96 3.03 -15.33
CA PRO A 37 14.21 4.46 -15.38
C PRO A 37 12.92 5.28 -15.24
N ASN A 38 13.07 6.57 -14.98
CA ASN A 38 11.93 7.50 -14.98
C ASN A 38 11.29 7.50 -16.38
N GLY A 39 9.95 7.47 -16.41
CA GLY A 39 9.20 7.37 -17.67
C GLY A 39 9.05 5.94 -18.24
N ALA A 40 9.59 4.91 -17.60
CA ALA A 40 9.46 3.51 -18.03
C ALA A 40 8.04 2.91 -17.87
N GLY A 41 7.06 3.69 -17.43
CA GLY A 41 5.69 3.23 -17.28
C GLY A 41 5.34 2.56 -15.95
N LYS A 42 6.22 2.58 -14.94
CA LYS A 42 6.02 1.96 -13.63
C LYS A 42 4.71 2.42 -12.95
N SER A 43 4.50 3.72 -12.82
CA SER A 43 3.27 4.27 -12.24
C SER A 43 2.03 3.94 -13.06
N THR A 44 2.16 3.86 -14.41
CA THR A 44 1.09 3.39 -15.30
C THR A 44 0.79 1.91 -15.02
N ALA A 45 1.81 1.06 -14.89
CA ALA A 45 1.61 -0.34 -14.53
C ALA A 45 0.86 -0.45 -13.19
N PHE A 46 1.25 0.30 -12.16
CA PHE A 46 0.55 0.32 -10.88
C PHE A 46 -0.91 0.79 -11.00
N ASN A 47 -1.19 1.78 -11.86
CA ASN A 47 -2.57 2.20 -12.15
C ASN A 47 -3.39 1.06 -12.75
N LEU A 48 -2.79 0.25 -13.65
CA LEU A 48 -3.45 -0.91 -14.25
C LEU A 48 -3.72 -2.01 -13.22
N LEU A 49 -2.76 -2.28 -12.31
CA LEU A 49 -2.91 -3.29 -11.25
C LEU A 49 -4.00 -2.91 -10.25
N THR A 50 -4.19 -1.61 -10.00
CA THR A 50 -5.09 -1.08 -8.96
C THR A 50 -6.41 -0.55 -9.52
N GLY A 51 -6.65 -0.66 -10.83
CA GLY A 51 -7.91 -0.32 -11.49
C GLY A 51 -8.18 1.17 -11.64
N PHE A 52 -7.16 2.03 -11.45
CA PHE A 52 -7.22 3.46 -11.79
C PHE A 52 -7.21 3.67 -13.30
N ASP A 53 -6.50 2.79 -14.02
CA ASP A 53 -6.53 2.70 -15.47
C ASP A 53 -6.93 1.29 -15.91
N LYS A 54 -7.45 1.16 -17.13
CA LYS A 54 -7.78 -0.11 -17.74
C LYS A 54 -6.72 -0.43 -18.81
N PRO A 55 -6.13 -1.63 -18.84
CA PRO A 55 -5.23 -2.03 -19.91
C PRO A 55 -5.99 -2.17 -21.23
N ASP A 56 -5.32 -1.85 -22.34
CA ASP A 56 -5.84 -2.02 -23.70
C ASP A 56 -5.74 -3.48 -24.14
N ALA A 57 -4.74 -4.22 -23.61
CA ALA A 57 -4.57 -5.66 -23.79
C ALA A 57 -3.98 -6.29 -22.53
N GLY A 58 -4.06 -7.62 -22.42
CA GLY A 58 -3.55 -8.39 -21.31
C GLY A 58 -4.50 -8.50 -20.13
N THR A 59 -4.05 -9.16 -19.08
CA THR A 59 -4.85 -9.46 -17.89
C THR A 59 -4.04 -9.34 -16.62
N VAL A 60 -4.72 -8.95 -15.54
CA VAL A 60 -4.21 -8.97 -14.16
C VAL A 60 -5.13 -9.86 -13.35
N THR A 61 -4.55 -10.82 -12.65
CA THR A 61 -5.28 -11.78 -11.79
C THR A 61 -4.63 -11.77 -10.41
N PHE A 62 -5.43 -11.62 -9.38
CA PHE A 62 -5.02 -11.74 -7.98
C PHE A 62 -5.65 -13.03 -7.44
N GLU A 63 -4.80 -13.99 -7.09
CA GLU A 63 -5.22 -15.37 -6.84
C GLU A 63 -6.09 -15.88 -8.02
N ASP A 64 -7.31 -16.32 -7.75
CA ASP A 64 -8.25 -16.78 -8.77
C ASP A 64 -9.18 -15.67 -9.29
N THR A 65 -8.98 -14.40 -8.84
CA THR A 65 -9.87 -13.29 -9.19
C THR A 65 -9.23 -12.38 -10.22
N ARG A 66 -9.88 -12.23 -11.37
CA ARG A 66 -9.46 -11.27 -12.40
C ARG A 66 -9.70 -9.84 -11.90
N LEU A 67 -8.62 -9.05 -11.77
CA LEU A 67 -8.68 -7.63 -11.39
C LEU A 67 -8.99 -6.71 -12.58
N THR A 68 -8.61 -7.12 -13.79
CA THR A 68 -8.76 -6.31 -15.02
C THR A 68 -10.18 -5.80 -15.20
N GLY A 69 -10.35 -4.48 -15.15
CA GLY A 69 -11.65 -3.81 -15.31
C GLY A 69 -12.46 -3.65 -14.02
N LEU A 70 -11.95 -4.12 -12.88
CA LEU A 70 -12.53 -3.80 -11.58
C LEU A 70 -12.20 -2.35 -11.19
N ARG A 71 -13.12 -1.72 -10.45
CA ARG A 71 -12.89 -0.38 -9.87
C ARG A 71 -11.98 -0.48 -8.63
N PRO A 72 -11.17 0.55 -8.31
CA PRO A 72 -10.22 0.53 -7.18
C PRO A 72 -10.82 0.07 -5.86
N HIS A 73 -12.01 0.57 -5.49
CA HIS A 73 -12.66 0.18 -4.24
C HIS A 73 -13.03 -1.32 -4.15
N ARG A 74 -13.21 -2.00 -5.28
CA ARG A 74 -13.42 -3.46 -5.32
C ARG A 74 -12.11 -4.20 -5.14
N ILE A 75 -11.04 -3.70 -5.74
CA ILE A 75 -9.69 -4.25 -5.64
C ILE A 75 -9.20 -4.18 -4.18
N VAL A 76 -9.40 -3.04 -3.51
CA VAL A 76 -9.09 -2.90 -2.07
C VAL A 76 -9.85 -3.91 -1.22
N LYS A 77 -11.13 -4.18 -1.51
CA LYS A 77 -11.92 -5.20 -0.79
C LYS A 77 -11.42 -6.63 -0.99
N LEU A 78 -10.69 -6.91 -2.05
CA LEU A 78 -10.01 -8.19 -2.28
C LEU A 78 -8.70 -8.30 -1.50
N GLY A 79 -8.23 -7.22 -0.89
CA GLY A 79 -6.99 -7.20 -0.12
C GLY A 79 -5.79 -6.66 -0.88
N VAL A 80 -5.97 -5.99 -2.01
CA VAL A 80 -4.90 -5.31 -2.75
C VAL A 80 -4.96 -3.81 -2.46
N VAL A 81 -3.94 -3.28 -1.78
CA VAL A 81 -3.85 -1.87 -1.36
C VAL A 81 -2.65 -1.22 -2.01
N ARG A 82 -2.74 0.06 -2.36
CA ARG A 82 -1.63 0.88 -2.87
C ARG A 82 -1.45 2.12 -2.02
N THR A 83 -0.18 2.46 -1.73
CA THR A 83 0.19 3.82 -1.33
C THR A 83 0.41 4.68 -2.57
N PHE A 84 0.34 5.99 -2.44
CA PHE A 84 0.55 6.92 -3.54
C PHE A 84 1.88 7.65 -3.36
N GLN A 85 2.48 8.10 -4.46
CA GLN A 85 3.72 8.85 -4.47
C GLN A 85 3.62 10.15 -3.66
N ASN A 86 2.47 10.82 -3.70
CA ASN A 86 2.19 11.97 -2.84
C ASN A 86 1.52 11.52 -1.55
N THR A 87 2.15 11.79 -0.42
CA THR A 87 1.64 11.45 0.91
C THR A 87 0.32 12.19 1.16
N MET A 88 -0.80 11.46 1.09
CA MET A 88 -2.14 12.02 1.28
C MET A 88 -2.63 11.77 2.71
N LEU A 89 -1.89 12.27 3.70
CA LEU A 89 -2.30 12.21 5.10
C LEU A 89 -3.30 13.32 5.43
N PHE A 90 -4.09 13.08 6.45
CA PHE A 90 -4.96 14.09 7.06
C PHE A 90 -4.13 14.86 8.09
N ASP A 91 -3.55 15.98 7.69
CA ASP A 91 -2.56 16.73 8.45
C ASP A 91 -3.08 17.22 9.81
N GLU A 92 -4.37 17.57 9.90
CA GLU A 92 -5.02 18.01 11.13
C GLU A 92 -5.42 16.87 12.08
N MET A 93 -5.39 15.63 11.61
CA MET A 93 -5.66 14.44 12.42
C MET A 93 -4.39 13.94 13.10
N THR A 94 -4.57 13.22 14.21
CA THR A 94 -3.45 12.54 14.87
C THR A 94 -2.90 11.38 14.03
N VAL A 95 -1.71 10.92 14.39
CA VAL A 95 -1.09 9.70 13.83
C VAL A 95 -2.05 8.52 13.98
N LEU A 96 -2.63 8.34 15.17
CA LEU A 96 -3.60 7.28 15.45
C LEU A 96 -4.85 7.41 14.56
N ASP A 97 -5.42 8.60 14.46
CA ASP A 97 -6.65 8.82 13.68
C ASP A 97 -6.44 8.55 12.19
N ASN A 98 -5.26 8.88 11.65
CA ASN A 98 -4.91 8.54 10.27
C ASN A 98 -4.94 7.03 10.02
N VAL A 99 -4.43 6.21 10.94
CA VAL A 99 -4.51 4.75 10.83
C VAL A 99 -5.95 4.25 10.94
N LEU A 100 -6.73 4.80 11.88
CA LEU A 100 -8.16 4.46 12.03
C LEU A 100 -8.96 4.74 10.76
N VAL A 101 -8.66 5.84 10.04
CA VAL A 101 -9.28 6.11 8.72
C VAL A 101 -8.97 4.99 7.72
N GLY A 102 -7.73 4.46 7.71
CA GLY A 102 -7.37 3.31 6.86
C GLY A 102 -8.19 2.06 7.15
N MET A 103 -8.58 1.85 8.40
CA MET A 103 -9.39 0.71 8.84
C MET A 103 -10.86 0.81 8.44
N HIS A 104 -11.35 2.00 8.06
CA HIS A 104 -12.76 2.26 7.79
C HIS A 104 -13.35 1.43 6.63
N VAL A 105 -12.52 0.99 5.69
CA VAL A 105 -12.92 0.10 4.58
C VAL A 105 -13.55 -1.21 5.08
N ARG A 106 -13.25 -1.63 6.31
CA ARG A 106 -13.69 -2.90 6.92
C ARG A 106 -14.71 -2.74 8.04
N MET A 107 -14.89 -1.53 8.58
CA MET A 107 -15.86 -1.29 9.64
C MET A 107 -17.29 -1.45 9.08
N ARG A 108 -18.07 -2.30 9.72
CA ARG A 108 -19.46 -2.60 9.33
C ARG A 108 -20.43 -1.51 9.78
N THR A 109 -20.07 -0.74 10.80
CA THR A 109 -20.87 0.37 11.31
C THR A 109 -20.72 1.56 10.38
N GLY A 110 -21.72 1.76 9.51
CA GLY A 110 -21.82 2.95 8.67
C GLY A 110 -21.98 4.22 9.54
N PHE A 111 -21.68 5.38 8.96
CA PHE A 111 -21.72 6.71 9.59
C PHE A 111 -23.05 6.99 10.37
N LEU A 112 -24.14 6.38 9.97
CA LEU A 112 -25.46 6.52 10.64
C LEU A 112 -25.56 5.72 11.95
N ALA A 113 -24.80 4.65 12.13
CA ALA A 113 -24.81 3.85 13.36
C ALA A 113 -23.90 4.44 14.46
N ALA A 114 -22.92 5.26 14.09
CA ALA A 114 -22.05 5.99 15.03
C ALA A 114 -22.83 7.03 15.87
N SER A 115 -24.01 7.46 15.41
CA SER A 115 -24.88 8.39 16.15
C SER A 115 -25.68 7.71 17.27
N ILE A 116 -25.72 6.38 17.32
CA ILE A 116 -26.41 5.61 18.37
C ILE A 116 -25.32 4.86 19.15
N VAL A 117 -25.06 5.31 20.38
CA VAL A 117 -24.05 4.72 21.28
C VAL A 117 -24.52 3.35 21.77
N LEU A 118 -24.42 2.33 20.90
CA LEU A 118 -24.65 0.94 21.30
C LEU A 118 -23.39 0.34 21.95
N PRO A 119 -23.51 -0.56 22.93
CA PRO A 119 -22.37 -1.22 23.57
C PRO A 119 -21.46 -1.96 22.53
N SER A 120 -22.03 -2.46 21.45
CA SER A 120 -21.30 -3.09 20.34
C SER A 120 -20.39 -2.12 19.59
N VAL A 121 -20.79 -0.87 19.41
CA VAL A 121 -19.99 0.18 18.75
C VAL A 121 -18.77 0.55 19.57
N ARG A 122 -18.92 0.67 20.91
CA ARG A 122 -17.79 0.93 21.82
C ARG A 122 -16.76 -0.19 21.80
N THR A 123 -17.21 -1.45 21.70
CA THR A 123 -16.31 -2.59 21.63
C THR A 123 -15.55 -2.63 20.30
N GLU A 124 -16.25 -2.35 19.19
CA GLU A 124 -15.61 -2.27 17.85
C GLU A 124 -14.59 -1.13 17.80
N GLU A 125 -14.92 0.04 18.35
CA GLU A 125 -14.01 1.19 18.43
C GLU A 125 -12.75 0.89 19.27
N ARG A 126 -12.92 0.24 20.43
CA ARG A 126 -11.79 -0.16 21.27
C ARG A 126 -10.88 -1.13 20.55
N LEU A 127 -11.43 -2.16 19.90
CA LEU A 127 -10.66 -3.13 19.12
C LEU A 127 -9.94 -2.46 17.94
N ALA A 128 -10.59 -1.50 17.27
CA ALA A 128 -9.97 -0.74 16.20
C ALA A 128 -8.78 0.09 16.71
N ARG A 129 -8.91 0.75 17.87
CA ARG A 129 -7.79 1.49 18.48
C ARG A 129 -6.64 0.59 18.90
N GLU A 130 -6.92 -0.55 19.51
CA GLU A 130 -5.90 -1.55 19.87
C GLU A 130 -5.13 -2.04 18.64
N GLU A 131 -5.84 -2.32 17.55
CA GLU A 131 -5.23 -2.72 16.29
C GLU A 131 -4.44 -1.57 15.66
N ALA A 132 -4.95 -0.34 15.67
CA ALA A 132 -4.23 0.82 15.17
C ALA A 132 -2.90 1.03 15.93
N HIS A 133 -2.89 0.90 17.24
CA HIS A 133 -1.67 0.92 18.06
C HIS A 133 -0.71 -0.22 17.70
N ARG A 134 -1.22 -1.43 17.40
CA ARG A 134 -0.41 -2.54 16.92
C ARG A 134 0.29 -2.21 15.59
N LEU A 135 -0.44 -1.61 14.65
CA LEU A 135 0.11 -1.17 13.36
C LEU A 135 1.13 -0.05 13.53
N LEU A 136 0.89 0.91 14.44
CA LEU A 136 1.84 1.96 14.76
C LEU A 136 3.13 1.40 15.38
N ARG A 137 3.05 0.40 16.26
CA ARG A 137 4.24 -0.31 16.78
C ARG A 137 5.03 -0.99 15.67
N LEU A 138 4.34 -1.59 14.71
CA LEU A 138 4.97 -2.27 13.57
C LEU A 138 5.86 -1.31 12.74
N VAL A 139 5.40 -0.06 12.58
CA VAL A 139 6.14 0.98 11.84
C VAL A 139 6.95 1.94 12.74
N GLY A 140 6.98 1.72 14.07
CA GLY A 140 7.79 2.52 15.00
C GLY A 140 7.20 3.88 15.40
N LEU A 141 5.89 4.11 15.19
CA LEU A 141 5.23 5.39 15.46
C LEU A 141 4.31 5.40 16.69
N ASP A 142 4.23 4.31 17.47
CA ASP A 142 3.29 4.21 18.61
C ASP A 142 3.54 5.27 19.69
N GLY A 143 4.81 5.63 19.94
CA GLY A 143 5.18 6.65 20.91
C GLY A 143 4.73 8.07 20.60
N ILE A 144 4.24 8.34 19.39
CA ILE A 144 3.77 9.63 18.90
C ILE A 144 2.33 9.57 18.35
N ALA A 145 1.54 8.60 18.85
CA ALA A 145 0.18 8.33 18.37
C ALA A 145 -0.75 9.56 18.42
N ASP A 146 -0.56 10.44 19.40
CA ASP A 146 -1.38 11.64 19.64
C ASP A 146 -0.84 12.90 18.92
N VAL A 147 0.31 12.82 18.23
CA VAL A 147 0.89 13.94 17.48
C VAL A 147 0.09 14.12 16.18
N LYS A 148 -0.09 15.38 15.74
CA LYS A 148 -0.71 15.66 14.42
C LYS A 148 0.20 15.17 13.29
N ALA A 149 -0.40 14.57 12.27
CA ALA A 149 0.33 14.08 11.12
C ALA A 149 1.06 15.19 10.35
N GLY A 150 0.52 16.42 10.38
CA GLY A 150 1.16 17.60 9.77
C GLY A 150 2.48 18.00 10.42
N ASP A 151 2.69 17.68 11.69
CA ASP A 151 3.89 18.03 12.45
C ASP A 151 5.02 17.00 12.30
N LEU A 152 4.77 15.89 11.59
CA LEU A 152 5.75 14.82 11.43
C LEU A 152 6.84 15.16 10.41
N PRO A 153 8.10 14.77 10.67
CA PRO A 153 9.15 14.73 9.66
C PRO A 153 8.76 13.85 8.47
N HIS A 154 9.39 14.09 7.30
CA HIS A 154 9.03 13.43 6.06
C HIS A 154 9.11 11.89 6.15
N GLY A 155 10.16 11.33 6.74
CA GLY A 155 10.30 9.89 6.93
C GLY A 155 9.17 9.28 7.77
N GLN A 156 8.78 9.92 8.87
CA GLN A 156 7.68 9.48 9.71
C GLN A 156 6.31 9.58 9.00
N ARG A 157 6.12 10.60 8.15
CA ARG A 157 4.92 10.72 7.30
C ARG A 157 4.80 9.54 6.35
N ARG A 158 5.92 9.09 5.76
CA ARG A 158 5.96 7.94 4.88
C ARG A 158 5.61 6.63 5.62
N LEU A 159 6.15 6.43 6.81
CA LEU A 159 5.81 5.29 7.67
C LEU A 159 4.33 5.31 8.09
N LEU A 160 3.78 6.49 8.40
CA LEU A 160 2.36 6.64 8.73
C LEU A 160 1.45 6.31 7.53
N GLU A 161 1.83 6.69 6.31
CA GLU A 161 1.09 6.32 5.10
C GLU A 161 1.02 4.79 4.93
N ILE A 162 2.14 4.10 5.16
CA ILE A 162 2.20 2.63 5.14
C ILE A 162 1.29 2.06 6.25
N ALA A 163 1.38 2.56 7.48
CA ALA A 163 0.54 2.12 8.60
C ALA A 163 -0.96 2.29 8.29
N ARG A 164 -1.34 3.42 7.69
CA ARG A 164 -2.72 3.66 7.24
C ARG A 164 -3.17 2.65 6.19
N GLY A 165 -2.30 2.33 5.21
CA GLY A 165 -2.57 1.30 4.21
C GLY A 165 -2.76 -0.08 4.84
N LEU A 166 -1.94 -0.43 5.84
CA LEU A 166 -2.06 -1.67 6.61
C LEU A 166 -3.38 -1.75 7.39
N GLY A 167 -3.98 -0.61 7.76
CA GLY A 167 -5.31 -0.55 8.38
C GLY A 167 -6.40 -1.25 7.57
N ALA A 168 -6.28 -1.29 6.25
CA ALA A 168 -7.19 -2.04 5.39
C ALA A 168 -6.95 -3.57 5.43
N GLN A 169 -5.93 -4.04 6.17
CA GLN A 169 -5.47 -5.44 6.27
C GLN A 169 -5.20 -6.05 4.89
N PRO A 170 -4.28 -5.48 4.12
CA PRO A 170 -3.95 -5.99 2.79
C PRO A 170 -3.31 -7.38 2.87
N ARG A 171 -3.54 -8.17 1.84
CA ARG A 171 -2.76 -9.37 1.54
C ARG A 171 -1.61 -9.05 0.59
N LEU A 172 -1.84 -8.06 -0.29
CA LEU A 172 -0.86 -7.51 -1.21
C LEU A 172 -0.85 -5.98 -1.07
N MET A 173 0.31 -5.41 -0.81
CA MET A 173 0.50 -3.96 -0.74
C MET A 173 1.49 -3.48 -1.79
N LEU A 174 1.04 -2.52 -2.60
CA LEU A 174 1.86 -1.88 -3.63
C LEU A 174 2.38 -0.55 -3.09
N LEU A 175 3.69 -0.36 -3.10
CA LEU A 175 4.38 0.82 -2.60
C LEU A 175 5.04 1.55 -3.78
N ASP A 176 4.65 2.80 -4.00
CA ASP A 176 5.14 3.61 -5.11
C ASP A 176 6.21 4.58 -4.61
N GLU A 177 7.48 4.30 -4.94
CA GLU A 177 8.67 5.06 -4.53
C GLU A 177 8.68 5.42 -3.03
N PRO A 178 8.60 4.41 -2.12
CA PRO A 178 8.49 4.68 -0.69
C PRO A 178 9.72 5.35 -0.09
N ALA A 179 10.91 5.24 -0.70
CA ALA A 179 12.13 5.89 -0.24
C ALA A 179 12.36 7.29 -0.83
N ALA A 180 11.45 7.80 -1.69
CA ALA A 180 11.65 9.11 -2.30
C ALA A 180 11.78 10.22 -1.25
N GLY A 181 12.89 10.95 -1.29
CA GLY A 181 13.19 12.07 -0.39
C GLY A 181 13.67 11.68 1.00
N LEU A 182 13.90 10.39 1.28
CA LEU A 182 14.49 9.92 2.54
C LEU A 182 16.01 10.04 2.52
N ASN A 183 16.59 10.30 3.68
CA ASN A 183 18.03 10.15 3.89
C ASN A 183 18.41 8.69 4.14
N SER A 184 19.71 8.37 4.18
CA SER A 184 20.20 6.99 4.33
C SER A 184 19.72 6.30 5.62
N ALA A 185 19.59 7.03 6.72
CA ALA A 185 19.11 6.47 7.99
C ALA A 185 17.60 6.16 7.92
N GLU A 186 16.81 7.05 7.36
CA GLU A 186 15.38 6.87 7.13
C GLU A 186 15.12 5.72 6.13
N THR A 187 15.96 5.58 5.09
CA THR A 187 15.86 4.48 4.13
C THR A 187 16.16 3.13 4.81
N ALA A 188 17.14 3.07 5.70
CA ALA A 188 17.43 1.86 6.47
C ALA A 188 16.26 1.50 7.42
N GLU A 189 15.66 2.49 8.10
CA GLU A 189 14.47 2.28 8.94
C GLU A 189 13.27 1.78 8.12
N LEU A 190 13.07 2.34 6.92
CA LEU A 190 12.05 1.88 5.98
C LEU A 190 12.31 0.41 5.58
N ALA A 191 13.55 0.05 5.23
CA ALA A 191 13.93 -1.31 4.87
C ALA A 191 13.55 -2.32 5.97
N GLU A 192 13.93 -2.03 7.21
CA GLU A 192 13.55 -2.84 8.37
C GLU A 192 12.02 -2.94 8.55
N THR A 193 11.32 -1.84 8.32
CA THR A 193 9.86 -1.80 8.42
C THR A 193 9.21 -2.67 7.34
N LEU A 194 9.69 -2.63 6.10
CA LEU A 194 9.19 -3.48 5.01
C LEU A 194 9.38 -4.97 5.31
N ARG A 195 10.56 -5.36 5.84
CA ARG A 195 10.79 -6.75 6.27
C ARG A 195 9.83 -7.18 7.37
N ARG A 196 9.66 -6.34 8.41
CA ARG A 196 8.69 -6.61 9.49
C ARG A 196 7.26 -6.77 8.97
N ILE A 197 6.84 -5.95 8.00
CA ILE A 197 5.53 -6.06 7.38
C ILE A 197 5.39 -7.38 6.62
N ARG A 198 6.36 -7.74 5.77
CA ARG A 198 6.40 -9.03 5.09
C ARG A 198 6.29 -10.20 6.08
N ASP A 199 7.01 -10.15 7.18
CA ASP A 199 7.03 -11.19 8.21
C ASP A 199 5.68 -11.35 8.94
N THR A 200 4.77 -10.36 8.82
CA THR A 200 3.36 -10.52 9.24
C THR A 200 2.50 -11.28 8.22
N GLY A 201 3.06 -11.67 7.07
CA GLY A 201 2.36 -12.37 5.99
C GLY A 201 1.81 -11.46 4.88
N VAL A 202 2.12 -10.15 4.91
CA VAL A 202 1.74 -9.23 3.84
C VAL A 202 2.76 -9.31 2.71
N THR A 203 2.29 -9.58 1.50
CA THR A 203 3.13 -9.52 0.29
C THR A 203 3.31 -8.08 -0.16
N LEU A 204 4.52 -7.72 -0.56
CA LEU A 204 4.84 -6.35 -0.97
C LEU A 204 5.28 -6.31 -2.43
N VAL A 205 4.80 -5.32 -3.18
CA VAL A 205 5.38 -4.92 -4.47
C VAL A 205 5.86 -3.48 -4.34
N VAL A 206 7.14 -3.26 -4.56
CA VAL A 206 7.78 -1.96 -4.39
C VAL A 206 8.28 -1.47 -5.73
N VAL A 207 7.82 -0.31 -6.18
CA VAL A 207 8.45 0.42 -7.29
C VAL A 207 9.52 1.31 -6.70
N GLU A 208 10.76 1.12 -7.13
CA GLU A 208 11.90 1.91 -6.64
C GLU A 208 12.96 2.13 -7.71
N HIS A 209 13.74 3.17 -7.50
CA HIS A 209 14.93 3.49 -8.29
C HIS A 209 16.19 3.53 -7.40
N ASP A 210 16.05 3.48 -6.08
CA ASP A 210 17.16 3.32 -5.14
C ASP A 210 17.60 1.84 -5.11
N MET A 211 18.67 1.54 -5.82
CA MET A 211 19.22 0.17 -5.90
C MET A 211 19.72 -0.33 -4.56
N GLY A 212 20.12 0.57 -3.64
CA GLY A 212 20.56 0.19 -2.29
C GLY A 212 19.39 -0.45 -1.52
N LEU A 213 18.23 0.23 -1.48
CA LEU A 213 17.04 -0.32 -0.85
C LEU A 213 16.55 -1.59 -1.55
N VAL A 214 16.48 -1.57 -2.90
CA VAL A 214 16.03 -2.74 -3.69
C VAL A 214 16.84 -3.99 -3.35
N MET A 215 18.16 -3.90 -3.42
CA MET A 215 19.06 -5.05 -3.16
C MET A 215 19.02 -5.51 -1.70
N ASP A 216 18.66 -4.61 -0.78
CA ASP A 216 18.58 -4.92 0.65
C ASP A 216 17.31 -5.67 1.02
N VAL A 217 16.15 -5.32 0.42
CA VAL A 217 14.85 -5.83 0.89
C VAL A 217 14.17 -6.82 -0.04
N SER A 218 14.53 -6.87 -1.34
CA SER A 218 13.76 -7.63 -2.33
C SER A 218 14.15 -9.09 -2.39
N ASP A 219 13.16 -9.95 -2.42
CA ASP A 219 13.33 -11.39 -2.68
C ASP A 219 13.40 -11.64 -4.19
N GLU A 220 12.72 -10.81 -5.01
CA GLU A 220 12.69 -10.89 -6.47
C GLU A 220 12.67 -9.48 -7.09
N ILE A 221 13.23 -9.34 -8.30
CA ILE A 221 13.34 -8.08 -9.04
C ILE A 221 12.86 -8.29 -10.48
N VAL A 222 12.02 -7.35 -10.96
CA VAL A 222 11.51 -7.28 -12.34
C VAL A 222 11.84 -5.94 -12.99
#